data_7b86ca4e37d1db51a654579752f18de0
#
_entry.id   7b86ca4e37d1db51a654579752f18de0
#
_cell.length_a   1.000
_cell.length_b   1.000
_cell.length_c   1.000
_cell.angle_alpha   90.00
_cell.angle_beta   90.00
_cell.angle_gamma   90.00
#
_symmetry.space_group_name_H-M   'P 1'
#
loop_
_entity.id
_entity.type
_entity.pdbx_description
1 polymer ?
#
loop_
_entity_poly.entity_id
_entity_poly.type
_entity_poly.pdbx_seq_one_letter_code
_entity_poly.pdbx_strand_id
1 'polypeptide(L)'
;MDTIGVNDASCIRCGRCVKVCPSQIFVQEKAGGDVTLHKPENCILCGHCVAACPTGAVNHAEFPAERVHAVDYGAMPTPEQVELLLAVRRSNRALSARPVPQELLDRIVAAADRAPTASNARQLGYTPVSYTHLRA
;
A
#
# COMPACT_ATOMS: atom_id res chain seq x y z
N MET A 1 19.20 7.22 11.94
CA MET A 1 18.31 6.03 12.18
C MET A 1 18.17 5.33 10.85
N ASP A 2 18.48 4.05 10.82
CA ASP A 2 18.35 3.28 9.59
C ASP A 2 16.87 3.15 9.20
N THR A 3 16.51 3.56 8.00
CA THR A 3 15.14 3.51 7.50
C THR A 3 14.60 2.08 7.45
N ILE A 4 15.48 1.10 7.26
CA ILE A 4 15.14 -0.31 7.09
C ILE A 4 16.21 -1.22 7.71
N GLY A 5 15.79 -2.35 8.27
CA GLY A 5 16.66 -3.35 8.88
C GLY A 5 16.07 -4.74 8.88
N VAL A 6 16.89 -5.73 9.18
CA VAL A 6 16.47 -7.12 9.39
C VAL A 6 16.87 -7.54 10.81
N ASN A 7 15.91 -8.05 11.54
CA ASN A 7 16.18 -8.64 12.86
C ASN A 7 16.57 -10.12 12.69
N ASP A 8 17.84 -10.42 12.83
CA ASP A 8 18.41 -11.75 12.63
C ASP A 8 17.83 -12.79 13.61
N ALA A 9 17.43 -12.38 14.81
CA ALA A 9 16.88 -13.27 15.82
C ALA A 9 15.49 -13.84 15.42
N SER A 10 14.72 -13.07 14.66
CA SER A 10 13.39 -13.48 14.17
C SER A 10 13.39 -13.87 12.68
N CYS A 11 14.50 -13.66 11.98
CA CYS A 11 14.61 -13.96 10.56
C CYS A 11 14.76 -15.47 10.30
N ILE A 12 13.80 -16.08 9.62
CA ILE A 12 13.84 -17.49 9.20
C ILE A 12 14.55 -17.71 7.85
N ARG A 13 15.21 -16.71 7.31
CA ARG A 13 16.02 -16.76 6.07
C ARG A 13 15.29 -17.29 4.84
N CYS A 14 13.97 -17.03 4.75
CA CYS A 14 13.12 -17.54 3.67
C CYS A 14 13.30 -16.80 2.32
N GLY A 15 14.03 -15.69 2.27
CA GLY A 15 14.32 -14.92 1.06
C GLY A 15 13.12 -14.18 0.44
N ARG A 16 11.95 -14.11 1.10
CA ARG A 16 10.78 -13.42 0.55
C ARG A 16 11.04 -11.92 0.33
N CYS A 17 11.67 -11.24 1.28
CA CYS A 17 12.03 -9.83 1.16
C CYS A 17 12.97 -9.56 -0.04
N VAL A 18 13.88 -10.48 -0.34
CA VAL A 18 14.76 -10.42 -1.52
C VAL A 18 13.94 -10.47 -2.81
N LYS A 19 12.97 -11.40 -2.89
CA LYS A 19 12.15 -11.62 -4.09
C LYS A 19 11.18 -10.48 -4.41
N VAL A 20 10.65 -9.80 -3.37
CA VAL A 20 9.60 -8.79 -3.56
C VAL A 20 10.14 -7.36 -3.65
N CYS A 21 11.43 -7.13 -3.38
CA CYS A 21 12.00 -5.80 -3.37
C CYS A 21 12.29 -5.29 -4.79
N PRO A 22 11.56 -4.28 -5.31
CA PRO A 22 11.81 -3.78 -6.66
C PRO A 22 13.15 -3.04 -6.78
N SER A 23 13.67 -2.48 -5.67
CA SER A 23 14.96 -1.80 -5.62
C SER A 23 16.13 -2.75 -5.27
N GLN A 24 15.87 -4.04 -5.09
CA GLN A 24 16.89 -5.07 -4.81
C GLN A 24 17.83 -4.74 -3.65
N ILE A 25 17.31 -4.09 -2.61
CA ILE A 25 18.12 -3.70 -1.44
C ILE A 25 18.38 -4.86 -0.45
N PHE A 26 17.67 -5.99 -0.59
CA PHE A 26 17.95 -7.19 0.20
C PHE A 26 18.76 -8.17 -0.64
N VAL A 27 19.83 -8.69 -0.06
CA VAL A 27 20.71 -9.67 -0.70
C VAL A 27 20.79 -10.93 0.16
N GLN A 28 20.77 -12.08 -0.49
CA GLN A 28 20.97 -13.39 0.11
C GLN A 28 21.85 -14.19 -0.83
N GLU A 29 23.10 -14.47 -0.43
CA GLU A 29 24.09 -15.13 -1.32
C GLU A 29 23.70 -16.56 -1.71
N LYS A 30 23.03 -17.25 -0.79
CA LYS A 30 22.54 -18.62 -1.01
C LYS A 30 21.20 -18.84 -0.33
N ALA A 31 20.38 -19.71 -0.87
CA ALA A 31 19.10 -20.07 -0.27
C ALA A 31 19.28 -20.52 1.19
N GLY A 32 18.52 -19.92 2.12
CA GLY A 32 18.62 -20.16 3.56
C GLY A 32 19.78 -19.48 4.26
N GLY A 33 20.63 -18.73 3.55
CA GLY A 33 21.69 -17.93 4.12
C GLY A 33 21.16 -16.61 4.72
N ASP A 34 22.05 -15.85 5.35
CA ASP A 34 21.71 -14.57 5.94
C ASP A 34 21.22 -13.57 4.90
N VAL A 35 20.30 -12.72 5.32
CA VAL A 35 19.78 -11.63 4.50
C VAL A 35 20.44 -10.34 4.94
N THR A 36 21.15 -9.70 4.02
CA THR A 36 21.86 -8.44 4.25
C THR A 36 21.24 -7.31 3.43
N LEU A 37 21.57 -6.08 3.78
CA LEU A 37 21.13 -4.90 3.02
C LEU A 37 22.26 -4.41 2.11
N HIS A 38 21.89 -4.06 0.87
CA HIS A 38 22.76 -3.42 -0.10
C HIS A 38 22.08 -2.14 -0.60
N LYS A 39 22.75 -0.98 -0.43
CA LYS A 39 22.22 0.33 -0.84
C LYS A 39 20.80 0.62 -0.31
N PRO A 40 20.58 0.57 1.02
CA PRO A 40 19.27 0.83 1.62
C PRO A 40 18.72 2.23 1.31
N GLU A 41 19.56 3.18 0.93
CA GLU A 41 19.19 4.52 0.46
C GLU A 41 18.33 4.51 -0.81
N ASN A 42 18.36 3.43 -1.59
CA ASN A 42 17.52 3.25 -2.78
C ASN A 42 16.10 2.75 -2.45
N CYS A 43 15.73 2.68 -1.17
CA CYS A 43 14.40 2.26 -0.75
C CYS A 43 13.32 3.24 -1.23
N ILE A 44 12.35 2.76 -2.00
CA ILE A 44 11.20 3.54 -2.48
C ILE A 44 10.01 3.53 -1.51
N LEU A 45 10.21 3.13 -0.27
CA LEU A 45 9.23 3.13 0.81
C LEU A 45 7.91 2.41 0.45
N CYS A 46 7.96 1.32 -0.31
CA CYS A 46 6.77 0.63 -0.80
C CYS A 46 6.16 -0.41 0.18
N GLY A 47 6.87 -0.81 1.22
CA GLY A 47 6.39 -1.72 2.25
C GLY A 47 6.28 -3.21 1.86
N HIS A 48 6.56 -3.61 0.61
CA HIS A 48 6.44 -5.00 0.16
C HIS A 48 7.23 -5.99 1.02
N CYS A 49 8.44 -5.63 1.43
CA CYS A 49 9.29 -6.49 2.26
C CYS A 49 8.71 -6.72 3.66
N VAL A 50 8.08 -5.70 4.25
CA VAL A 50 7.39 -5.81 5.54
C VAL A 50 6.15 -6.70 5.40
N ALA A 51 5.31 -6.45 4.39
CA ALA A 51 4.09 -7.22 4.14
C ALA A 51 4.38 -8.70 3.80
N ALA A 52 5.49 -9.00 3.13
CA ALA A 52 5.87 -10.36 2.75
C ALA A 52 6.57 -11.16 3.85
N CYS A 53 7.01 -10.49 4.93
CA CYS A 53 7.77 -11.13 6.00
C CYS A 53 6.86 -11.92 6.95
N PRO A 54 6.93 -13.27 7.01
CA PRO A 54 6.01 -14.06 7.80
C PRO A 54 6.26 -13.98 9.32
N THR A 55 7.45 -13.50 9.72
CA THR A 55 7.86 -13.41 11.12
C THR A 55 8.00 -11.98 11.62
N GLY A 56 7.70 -10.98 10.76
CA GLY A 56 7.90 -9.58 11.11
C GLY A 56 9.37 -9.19 11.34
N ALA A 57 10.32 -9.95 10.79
CA ALA A 57 11.74 -9.69 10.97
C ALA A 57 12.26 -8.44 10.23
N VAL A 58 11.50 -7.92 9.26
CA VAL A 58 11.87 -6.70 8.55
C VAL A 58 11.33 -5.50 9.31
N ASN A 59 12.23 -4.66 9.83
CA ASN A 59 11.93 -3.39 10.47
C ASN A 59 12.01 -2.27 9.44
N HIS A 60 11.04 -1.36 9.45
CA HIS A 60 11.00 -0.24 8.53
C HIS A 60 10.37 0.99 9.20
N ALA A 61 11.05 2.14 9.18
CA ALA A 61 10.61 3.34 9.88
C ALA A 61 9.21 3.82 9.44
N GLU A 62 8.90 3.72 8.13
CA GLU A 62 7.58 4.12 7.59
C GLU A 62 6.46 3.11 7.87
N PHE A 63 6.81 1.87 8.24
CA PHE A 63 5.87 0.77 8.49
C PHE A 63 6.14 0.13 9.86
N PRO A 64 5.98 0.89 10.96
CA PRO A 64 6.11 0.32 12.30
C PRO A 64 5.02 -0.74 12.54
N ALA A 65 5.28 -1.67 13.45
CA ALA A 65 4.42 -2.85 13.66
C ALA A 65 2.94 -2.49 13.93
N GLU A 66 2.70 -1.36 14.60
CA GLU A 66 1.36 -0.87 14.95
C GLU A 66 0.54 -0.43 13.71
N ARG A 67 1.21 -0.16 12.60
CA ARG A 67 0.59 0.23 11.32
C ARG A 67 0.46 -0.93 10.35
N VAL A 68 1.00 -2.09 10.69
CA VAL A 68 0.95 -3.29 9.84
C VAL A 68 -0.19 -4.19 10.31
N HIS A 69 -1.20 -4.34 9.46
CA HIS A 69 -2.37 -5.16 9.77
C HIS A 69 -2.46 -6.36 8.83
N ALA A 70 -2.83 -7.50 9.40
CA ALA A 70 -3.13 -8.68 8.58
C ALA A 70 -4.37 -8.41 7.71
N VAL A 71 -4.34 -8.92 6.48
CA VAL A 71 -5.51 -8.86 5.59
C VAL A 71 -6.50 -9.94 6.02
N ASP A 72 -7.74 -9.53 6.30
CA ASP A 72 -8.85 -10.46 6.44
C ASP A 72 -9.36 -10.85 5.05
N TYR A 73 -8.88 -11.97 4.57
CA TYR A 73 -9.29 -12.50 3.27
C TYR A 73 -10.77 -12.93 3.25
N GLY A 74 -11.37 -13.23 4.41
CA GLY A 74 -12.79 -13.54 4.53
C GLY A 74 -13.70 -12.32 4.29
N ALA A 75 -13.18 -11.11 4.55
CA ALA A 75 -13.88 -9.86 4.30
C ALA A 75 -13.68 -9.31 2.87
N MET A 76 -12.89 -9.99 2.03
CA MET A 76 -12.71 -9.58 0.64
C MET A 76 -13.99 -9.83 -0.19
N PRO A 77 -14.37 -8.90 -1.09
CA PRO A 77 -15.51 -9.11 -1.97
C PRO A 77 -15.27 -10.30 -2.90
N THR A 78 -16.33 -11.04 -3.24
CA THR A 78 -16.21 -12.08 -4.26
C THR A 78 -16.03 -11.47 -5.66
N PRO A 79 -15.51 -12.23 -6.63
CA PRO A 79 -15.42 -11.76 -8.02
C PRO A 79 -16.76 -11.24 -8.55
N GLU A 80 -17.86 -11.93 -8.27
CA GLU A 80 -19.22 -11.55 -8.72
C GLU A 80 -19.67 -10.23 -8.08
N GLN A 81 -19.32 -9.97 -6.83
CA GLN A 81 -19.61 -8.69 -6.16
C GLN A 81 -18.84 -7.53 -6.81
N VAL A 82 -17.58 -7.76 -7.17
CA VAL A 82 -16.76 -6.76 -7.87
C VAL A 82 -17.32 -6.51 -9.28
N GLU A 83 -17.65 -7.57 -10.02
CA GLU A 83 -18.26 -7.47 -11.35
C GLU A 83 -19.59 -6.73 -11.32
N LEU A 84 -20.44 -7.01 -10.33
CA LEU A 84 -21.71 -6.29 -10.14
C LEU A 84 -21.47 -4.80 -9.89
N LEU A 85 -20.52 -4.44 -9.02
CA LEU A 85 -20.17 -3.06 -8.73
C LEU A 85 -19.74 -2.31 -10.01
N LEU A 86 -18.92 -2.94 -10.84
CA LEU A 86 -18.49 -2.38 -12.12
C LEU A 86 -19.66 -2.26 -13.13
N ALA A 87 -20.52 -3.27 -13.19
CA ALA A 87 -21.64 -3.31 -14.13
C ALA A 87 -22.74 -2.29 -13.83
N VAL A 88 -23.02 -2.01 -12.54
CA VAL A 88 -24.07 -1.05 -12.15
C VAL A 88 -23.62 0.41 -12.22
N ARG A 89 -22.32 0.66 -12.31
CA ARG A 89 -21.79 2.03 -12.38
C ARG A 89 -22.32 2.76 -13.62
N ARG A 90 -22.84 3.95 -13.41
CA ARG A 90 -23.30 4.87 -14.48
C ARG A 90 -22.78 6.28 -14.23
N SER A 91 -22.68 7.07 -15.28
CA SER A 91 -22.50 8.52 -15.17
C SER A 91 -23.78 9.14 -14.61
N ASN A 92 -23.78 9.48 -13.33
CA ASN A 92 -24.92 10.13 -12.71
C ASN A 92 -24.94 11.61 -13.10
N ARG A 93 -26.06 12.06 -13.69
CA ARG A 93 -26.28 13.47 -14.11
C ARG A 93 -27.39 14.16 -13.33
N ALA A 94 -28.12 13.43 -12.50
CA ALA A 94 -29.13 13.93 -11.58
C ALA A 94 -28.52 14.04 -10.17
N LEU A 95 -27.76 15.11 -9.94
CA LEU A 95 -27.07 15.35 -8.68
C LEU A 95 -27.99 16.12 -7.73
N SER A 96 -27.99 15.74 -6.45
CA SER A 96 -28.68 16.45 -5.40
C SER A 96 -27.87 17.68 -4.94
N ALA A 97 -28.56 18.70 -4.43
CA ALA A 97 -27.90 19.86 -3.81
C ALA A 97 -27.42 19.58 -2.38
N ARG A 98 -27.66 18.37 -1.85
CA ARG A 98 -27.26 18.02 -0.48
C ARG A 98 -25.74 18.01 -0.39
N PRO A 99 -25.14 18.72 0.59
CA PRO A 99 -23.70 18.70 0.81
C PRO A 99 -23.22 17.29 1.16
N VAL A 100 -22.02 16.94 0.70
CA VAL A 100 -21.34 15.69 1.09
C VAL A 100 -20.64 15.93 2.43
N PRO A 101 -20.86 15.09 3.45
CA PRO A 101 -20.17 15.19 4.73
C PRO A 101 -18.65 15.13 4.56
N GLN A 102 -17.90 15.93 5.32
CA GLN A 102 -16.43 15.97 5.24
C GLN A 102 -15.82 14.60 5.48
N GLU A 103 -16.31 13.84 6.47
CA GLU A 103 -15.83 12.49 6.77
C GLU A 103 -15.91 11.56 5.55
N LEU A 104 -16.96 11.67 4.75
CA LEU A 104 -17.10 10.86 3.53
C LEU A 104 -16.09 11.29 2.45
N LEU A 105 -15.85 12.58 2.31
CA LEU A 105 -14.82 13.10 1.40
C LEU A 105 -13.43 12.60 1.81
N ASP A 106 -13.11 12.67 3.09
CA ASP A 106 -11.82 12.21 3.63
C ASP A 106 -11.61 10.70 3.39
N ARG A 107 -12.66 9.90 3.55
CA ARG A 107 -12.63 8.45 3.24
C ARG A 107 -12.40 8.18 1.76
N ILE A 108 -13.03 8.95 0.87
CA ILE A 108 -12.86 8.81 -0.59
C ILE A 108 -11.43 9.18 -0.98
N VAL A 109 -10.89 10.29 -0.46
CA VAL A 109 -9.52 10.72 -0.71
C VAL A 109 -8.52 9.69 -0.18
N ALA A 110 -8.72 9.19 1.04
CA ALA A 110 -7.86 8.15 1.63
C ALA A 110 -7.90 6.83 0.83
N ALA A 111 -9.04 6.49 0.22
CA ALA A 111 -9.13 5.32 -0.67
C ALA A 111 -8.39 5.56 -1.98
N ALA A 112 -8.52 6.75 -2.57
CA ALA A 112 -7.84 7.12 -3.81
C ALA A 112 -6.30 7.16 -3.63
N ASP A 113 -5.82 7.63 -2.48
CA ASP A 113 -4.38 7.71 -2.15
C ASP A 113 -3.69 6.34 -2.02
N ARG A 114 -4.47 5.27 -1.94
CA ARG A 114 -3.95 3.90 -1.96
C ARG A 114 -3.58 3.40 -3.36
N ALA A 115 -3.90 4.16 -4.40
CA ALA A 115 -3.57 3.78 -5.77
C ALA A 115 -2.05 3.67 -5.96
N PRO A 116 -1.55 2.64 -6.67
CA PRO A 116 -0.12 2.52 -6.98
C PRO A 116 0.36 3.71 -7.80
N THR A 117 1.56 4.20 -7.47
CA THR A 117 2.24 5.24 -8.24
C THR A 117 3.61 4.76 -8.70
N ALA A 118 4.15 5.35 -9.77
CA ALA A 118 5.50 5.02 -10.25
C ALA A 118 6.52 5.20 -9.12
N SER A 119 7.33 4.18 -8.89
CA SER A 119 8.33 4.15 -7.79
C SER A 119 7.79 4.52 -6.42
N ASN A 120 6.49 4.32 -6.17
CA ASN A 120 5.80 4.73 -4.95
C ASN A 120 5.95 6.24 -4.62
N ALA A 121 6.09 7.09 -5.63
CA ALA A 121 6.42 8.51 -5.47
C ALA A 121 5.32 9.33 -4.79
N ARG A 122 4.06 8.87 -4.81
CA ARG A 122 2.88 9.50 -4.15
C ARG A 122 2.77 11.01 -4.39
N GLN A 123 3.01 11.44 -5.62
CA GLN A 123 3.04 12.86 -6.02
C GLN A 123 1.65 13.41 -6.40
N LEU A 124 0.58 12.77 -5.94
CA LEU A 124 -0.80 13.17 -6.24
C LEU A 124 -1.34 14.08 -5.14
N GLY A 125 -1.96 15.18 -5.55
CA GLY A 125 -2.78 16.04 -4.69
C GLY A 125 -4.26 15.86 -5.02
N TYR A 126 -5.13 15.93 -4.02
CA TYR A 126 -6.57 15.79 -4.17
C TYR A 126 -7.25 17.08 -3.71
N THR A 127 -8.06 17.68 -4.56
CA THR A 127 -8.84 18.86 -4.24
C THR A 127 -10.32 18.57 -4.47
N PRO A 128 -11.08 18.18 -3.44
CA PRO A 128 -12.52 18.03 -3.56
C PRO A 128 -13.17 19.38 -3.84
N VAL A 129 -14.05 19.43 -4.85
CA VAL A 129 -14.79 20.64 -5.19
C VAL A 129 -16.29 20.36 -5.24
N SER A 130 -17.10 21.28 -4.73
CA SER A 130 -18.56 21.13 -4.61
C SER A 130 -19.36 22.11 -5.47
N TYR A 131 -18.73 22.83 -6.38
CA TYR A 131 -19.40 23.84 -7.19
C TYR A 131 -19.87 23.32 -8.56
N THR A 132 -20.99 23.86 -9.03
CA THR A 132 -21.73 23.32 -10.18
C THR A 132 -21.17 23.72 -11.55
N HIS A 133 -20.33 24.73 -11.63
CA HIS A 133 -19.80 25.25 -12.91
C HIS A 133 -18.69 24.37 -13.54
N LEU A 134 -18.19 23.36 -12.85
CA LEU A 134 -17.32 22.33 -13.42
C LEU A 134 -18.09 21.16 -14.05
N ARG A 135 -19.42 21.27 -14.16
CA ARG A 135 -20.20 20.32 -14.95
C ARG A 135 -19.96 20.59 -16.42
N ALA A 136 -19.09 19.81 -17.01
CA ALA A 136 -18.99 19.73 -18.47
C ALA A 136 -20.16 18.95 -19.04
#